data_f35a590ed4d74e50c905a9adccdc640e
#
_entry.id   f35a590ed4d74e50c905a9adccdc640e
#
_cell.length_a   1.000
_cell.length_b   1.000
_cell.length_c   1.000
_cell.angle_alpha   90.00
_cell.angle_beta   90.00
_cell.angle_gamma   90.00
#
_symmetry.space_group_name_H-M   'P 1'
#
loop_
_entity.id
_entity.type
_entity.pdbx_description
1 polymer ?
#
loop_
_entity_poly.entity_id
_entity_poly.type
_entity_poly.pdbx_seq_one_letter_code
_entity_poly.pdbx_strand_id
1 'polypeptide(L)'
;MKKSLVAVSIIAVLGTAWSGASWYTGKLIEQRMETLVANTNQQLKEYLPDAGVRLSVENYRRGIFTSQVRYVLHNEDPSMQINGDKVASLVKIDHGPLPLSQVTRLNLLPAMASLHAELENTAALKTLFDLTKGKSPITSDTRITFNGDISSVVDVLPLNHEQSEYRLTFSGAKLTADISHDLKNVRLDFNTDNLEIADKHQGKIVLHRVTCQSDTKKTPLNFNLGTQFLRVKQLQVVGDAQDVLVEGFTMASQTDDKDDYLNGQFDYGVSALKIHGNDLGSGQLKLKVNNVDAKAVKAFIDFYNQQSLNLLQQYEATQQQLAKLVEHNMPRLLKGYPTLSISPMSWKNSQGEATFTFNLDLQELLPPGTVAAPLDQQLTQAIKRLEGHLTIPESMATESAAQLAQLQGASTQQAQAMAPQQVQGLVAMAQKFNLVTQQDGVIGGNFHYADNQVELNGNKMSLQAFIGGFAGDAPVTEAAPEQPAQCH
;
A
#
# COMPACT_ATOMS: atom_id res chain seq x y z
N MET A 1 -43.63 -18.23 49.78
CA MET A 1 -44.38 -18.31 48.54
C MET A 1 -44.49 -17.00 47.74
N LYS A 2 -44.70 -15.83 48.35
CA LYS A 2 -44.82 -14.53 47.59
C LYS A 2 -43.55 -14.10 46.88
N LYS A 3 -42.33 -14.34 47.43
CA LYS A 3 -41.05 -13.93 46.81
C LYS A 3 -40.70 -14.76 45.57
N SER A 4 -41.04 -16.06 45.53
CA SER A 4 -40.80 -16.91 44.37
C SER A 4 -41.73 -16.58 43.19
N LEU A 5 -43.00 -16.20 43.49
CA LEU A 5 -43.98 -15.78 42.47
C LEU A 5 -43.57 -14.46 41.81
N VAL A 6 -43.03 -13.49 42.59
CA VAL A 6 -42.49 -12.24 42.07
C VAL A 6 -41.28 -12.49 41.19
N ALA A 7 -40.35 -13.35 41.60
CA ALA A 7 -39.21 -13.71 40.79
C ALA A 7 -39.58 -14.37 39.45
N VAL A 8 -40.53 -15.32 39.47
CA VAL A 8 -41.05 -15.98 38.25
C VAL A 8 -41.74 -14.95 37.33
N SER A 9 -42.52 -14.01 37.88
CA SER A 9 -43.18 -12.98 37.09
C SER A 9 -42.16 -12.04 36.42
N ILE A 10 -41.09 -11.63 37.14
CA ILE A 10 -40.03 -10.81 36.59
C ILE A 10 -39.29 -11.54 35.42
N ILE A 11 -38.97 -12.82 35.62
CA ILE A 11 -38.32 -13.65 34.58
C ILE A 11 -39.26 -13.79 33.36
N ALA A 12 -40.55 -14.00 33.55
CA ALA A 12 -41.51 -14.09 32.47
C ALA A 12 -41.64 -12.76 31.68
N VAL A 13 -41.70 -11.62 32.38
CA VAL A 13 -41.74 -10.28 31.72
C VAL A 13 -40.46 -10.00 30.97
N LEU A 14 -39.30 -10.24 31.57
CA LEU A 14 -38.01 -10.05 30.89
C LEU A 14 -37.85 -10.99 29.69
N GLY A 15 -38.28 -12.25 29.79
CA GLY A 15 -38.26 -13.22 28.70
C GLY A 15 -39.16 -12.82 27.52
N THR A 16 -40.36 -12.30 27.81
CA THR A 16 -41.28 -11.83 26.75
C THR A 16 -40.76 -10.54 26.11
N ALA A 17 -40.21 -9.60 26.89
CA ALA A 17 -39.60 -8.38 26.38
C ALA A 17 -38.39 -8.69 25.49
N TRP A 18 -37.53 -9.63 25.91
CA TRP A 18 -36.38 -10.08 25.11
C TRP A 18 -36.85 -10.78 23.81
N SER A 19 -37.84 -11.65 23.86
CA SER A 19 -38.39 -12.30 22.66
C SER A 19 -38.97 -11.30 21.67
N GLY A 20 -39.75 -10.32 22.17
CA GLY A 20 -40.32 -9.26 21.35
C GLY A 20 -39.24 -8.35 20.70
N ALA A 21 -38.21 -7.98 21.46
CA ALA A 21 -37.11 -7.20 20.97
C ALA A 21 -36.27 -8.00 19.94
N SER A 22 -36.02 -9.29 20.17
CA SER A 22 -35.30 -10.15 19.22
C SER A 22 -36.09 -10.34 17.91
N TRP A 23 -37.41 -10.55 17.99
CA TRP A 23 -38.25 -10.59 16.80
C TRP A 23 -38.22 -9.28 16.01
N TYR A 24 -38.28 -8.13 16.71
CA TYR A 24 -38.22 -6.80 16.08
C TYR A 24 -36.86 -6.54 15.39
N THR A 25 -35.75 -6.85 16.06
CA THR A 25 -34.41 -6.71 15.45
C THR A 25 -34.23 -7.61 14.24
N GLY A 26 -34.74 -8.86 14.28
CA GLY A 26 -34.78 -9.76 13.13
C GLY A 26 -35.53 -9.17 11.93
N LYS A 27 -36.70 -8.51 12.19
CA LYS A 27 -37.47 -7.83 11.16
C LYS A 27 -36.71 -6.65 10.54
N LEU A 28 -36.00 -5.86 11.35
CA LEU A 28 -35.15 -4.76 10.85
C LEU A 28 -34.02 -5.26 9.97
N ILE A 29 -33.39 -6.38 10.33
CA ILE A 29 -32.33 -7.00 9.54
C ILE A 29 -32.87 -7.44 8.17
N GLU A 30 -34.01 -8.12 8.16
CA GLU A 30 -34.70 -8.57 6.95
C GLU A 30 -34.96 -7.40 5.98
N GLN A 31 -35.53 -6.32 6.50
CA GLN A 31 -35.87 -5.12 5.71
C GLN A 31 -34.64 -4.41 5.11
N ARG A 32 -33.48 -4.52 5.76
CA ARG A 32 -32.24 -3.90 5.29
C ARG A 32 -31.40 -4.79 4.38
N MET A 33 -31.74 -6.06 4.25
CA MET A 33 -30.94 -7.06 3.53
C MET A 33 -30.70 -6.67 2.08
N GLU A 34 -31.74 -6.28 1.35
CA GLU A 34 -31.64 -5.88 -0.07
C GLU A 34 -30.72 -4.67 -0.25
N THR A 35 -30.85 -3.66 0.63
CA THR A 35 -30.01 -2.46 0.61
C THR A 35 -28.54 -2.80 0.89
N LEU A 36 -28.29 -3.70 1.84
CA LEU A 36 -26.93 -4.15 2.17
C LEU A 36 -26.28 -4.86 0.98
N VAL A 37 -27.01 -5.76 0.32
CA VAL A 37 -26.51 -6.48 -0.87
C VAL A 37 -26.26 -5.53 -2.02
N ALA A 38 -27.16 -4.57 -2.26
CA ALA A 38 -26.98 -3.56 -3.31
C ALA A 38 -25.72 -2.70 -3.06
N ASN A 39 -25.54 -2.22 -1.83
CA ASN A 39 -24.36 -1.44 -1.43
C ASN A 39 -23.07 -2.26 -1.55
N THR A 40 -23.08 -3.53 -1.11
CA THR A 40 -21.93 -4.43 -1.27
C THR A 40 -21.57 -4.65 -2.73
N ASN A 41 -22.56 -4.86 -3.60
CA ASN A 41 -22.32 -5.03 -5.03
C ASN A 41 -21.76 -3.75 -5.68
N GLN A 42 -22.19 -2.58 -5.22
CA GLN A 42 -21.62 -1.31 -5.66
C GLN A 42 -20.14 -1.19 -5.24
N GLN A 43 -19.81 -1.54 -4.00
CA GLN A 43 -18.43 -1.55 -3.52
C GLN A 43 -17.57 -2.58 -4.25
N LEU A 44 -18.08 -3.78 -4.51
CA LEU A 44 -17.37 -4.79 -5.31
C LEU A 44 -17.00 -4.25 -6.70
N LYS A 45 -17.91 -3.55 -7.35
CA LYS A 45 -17.63 -2.90 -8.65
C LYS A 45 -16.61 -1.76 -8.54
N GLU A 46 -16.63 -1.01 -7.43
CA GLU A 46 -15.69 0.10 -7.20
C GLU A 46 -14.26 -0.38 -6.91
N TYR A 47 -14.11 -1.43 -6.09
CA TYR A 47 -12.80 -1.94 -5.66
C TYR A 47 -12.23 -3.05 -6.55
N LEU A 48 -13.09 -3.79 -7.26
CA LEU A 48 -12.73 -4.93 -8.11
C LEU A 48 -13.47 -4.83 -9.45
N PRO A 49 -13.29 -3.76 -10.24
CA PRO A 49 -14.05 -3.51 -11.45
C PRO A 49 -13.94 -4.64 -12.49
N ASP A 50 -12.76 -5.27 -12.57
CA ASP A 50 -12.44 -6.29 -13.57
C ASP A 50 -12.72 -7.73 -13.09
N ALA A 51 -13.11 -7.90 -11.82
CA ALA A 51 -13.35 -9.24 -11.25
C ALA A 51 -14.70 -9.85 -11.67
N GLY A 52 -15.62 -9.05 -12.20
CA GLY A 52 -16.94 -9.52 -12.65
C GLY A 52 -17.74 -10.25 -11.57
N VAL A 53 -17.56 -9.92 -10.28
CA VAL A 53 -18.20 -10.63 -9.17
C VAL A 53 -19.46 -9.94 -8.68
N ARG A 54 -20.47 -10.73 -8.36
CA ARG A 54 -21.75 -10.26 -7.82
C ARG A 54 -22.22 -11.10 -6.64
N LEU A 55 -22.58 -10.42 -5.56
CA LEU A 55 -23.20 -11.04 -4.38
C LEU A 55 -24.72 -11.12 -4.54
N SER A 56 -25.30 -12.27 -4.22
CA SER A 56 -26.74 -12.49 -4.12
C SER A 56 -27.11 -13.15 -2.78
N VAL A 57 -28.38 -13.04 -2.39
CA VAL A 57 -28.95 -13.69 -1.22
C VAL A 57 -29.88 -14.79 -1.69
N GLU A 58 -29.71 -15.98 -1.11
CA GLU A 58 -30.59 -17.13 -1.30
C GLU A 58 -31.05 -17.68 0.06
N ASN A 59 -32.21 -18.27 0.08
CA ASN A 59 -32.74 -19.07 1.23
C ASN A 59 -32.72 -18.33 2.57
N TYR A 60 -33.20 -17.08 2.63
CA TYR A 60 -33.39 -16.38 3.89
C TYR A 60 -34.53 -17.01 4.71
N ARG A 61 -34.24 -17.39 5.96
CA ARG A 61 -35.19 -17.95 6.90
C ARG A 61 -35.10 -17.22 8.22
N ARG A 62 -36.18 -16.58 8.65
CA ARG A 62 -36.26 -15.86 9.91
C ARG A 62 -37.03 -16.61 10.98
N GLY A 63 -36.41 -16.78 12.15
CA GLY A 63 -37.06 -17.18 13.40
C GLY A 63 -37.24 -15.99 14.34
N ILE A 64 -37.58 -16.26 15.60
CA ILE A 64 -37.75 -15.23 16.64
C ILE A 64 -36.37 -14.73 17.10
N PHE A 65 -35.47 -15.63 17.45
CA PHE A 65 -34.17 -15.31 18.02
C PHE A 65 -33.03 -15.39 17.01
N THR A 66 -33.24 -16.08 15.90
CA THR A 66 -32.19 -16.33 14.90
C THR A 66 -32.75 -16.25 13.49
N SER A 67 -31.92 -15.85 12.55
CA SER A 67 -32.16 -16.03 11.11
C SER A 67 -31.01 -16.81 10.48
N GLN A 68 -31.27 -17.39 9.33
CA GLN A 68 -30.25 -18.02 8.48
C GLN A 68 -30.36 -17.46 7.08
N VAL A 69 -29.22 -17.19 6.46
CA VAL A 69 -29.15 -16.69 5.11
C VAL A 69 -27.99 -17.36 4.37
N ARG A 70 -28.19 -17.63 3.10
CA ARG A 70 -27.17 -18.12 2.20
C ARG A 70 -26.77 -16.98 1.27
N TYR A 71 -25.52 -16.51 1.38
CA TYR A 71 -24.92 -15.59 0.43
C TYR A 71 -24.20 -16.39 -0.65
N VAL A 72 -24.36 -15.95 -1.90
CA VAL A 72 -23.72 -16.58 -3.05
C VAL A 72 -23.01 -15.51 -3.85
N LEU A 73 -21.72 -15.70 -4.02
CA LEU A 73 -20.88 -14.89 -4.90
C LEU A 73 -20.83 -15.58 -6.27
N HIS A 74 -21.32 -14.87 -7.29
CA HIS A 74 -21.29 -15.31 -8.68
C HIS A 74 -20.14 -14.59 -9.39
N ASN A 75 -19.47 -15.30 -10.30
CA ASN A 75 -18.62 -14.67 -11.29
C ASN A 75 -19.45 -14.44 -12.56
N GLU A 76 -19.56 -13.18 -12.98
CA GLU A 76 -20.28 -12.80 -14.20
C GLU A 76 -19.34 -12.83 -15.43
N ASP A 77 -18.01 -13.00 -15.25
CA ASP A 77 -17.05 -13.10 -16.35
C ASP A 77 -16.94 -14.54 -16.88
N PRO A 78 -17.37 -14.82 -18.11
CA PRO A 78 -17.28 -16.15 -18.70
C PRO A 78 -15.84 -16.66 -18.87
N SER A 79 -14.86 -15.77 -18.94
CA SER A 79 -13.44 -16.12 -19.14
C SER A 79 -12.75 -16.63 -17.86
N MET A 80 -13.32 -16.31 -16.68
CA MET A 80 -12.80 -16.71 -15.36
C MET A 80 -13.64 -17.83 -14.71
N GLN A 81 -14.32 -18.69 -15.47
CA GLN A 81 -15.11 -19.78 -14.94
C GLN A 81 -14.21 -20.80 -14.22
N ILE A 82 -14.20 -20.72 -12.90
CA ILE A 82 -13.65 -21.77 -12.03
C ILE A 82 -14.71 -22.89 -11.97
N ASN A 83 -14.31 -24.15 -12.14
CA ASN A 83 -15.17 -25.31 -12.14
C ASN A 83 -16.24 -25.25 -11.03
N GLY A 84 -17.52 -24.98 -11.41
CA GLY A 84 -18.67 -25.02 -10.52
C GLY A 84 -19.21 -23.69 -10.00
N ASP A 85 -18.73 -22.57 -10.43
CA ASP A 85 -19.32 -21.22 -10.54
C ASP A 85 -19.82 -20.48 -9.27
N LYS A 86 -19.92 -21.11 -8.11
CA LYS A 86 -20.52 -20.44 -6.95
C LYS A 86 -19.70 -20.63 -5.70
N VAL A 87 -19.21 -19.54 -5.14
CA VAL A 87 -18.71 -19.49 -3.76
C VAL A 87 -19.91 -19.13 -2.87
N ALA A 88 -20.32 -20.02 -2.00
CA ALA A 88 -21.44 -19.78 -1.11
C ALA A 88 -20.99 -19.74 0.35
N SER A 89 -21.68 -18.92 1.15
CA SER A 89 -21.50 -18.81 2.60
C SER A 89 -22.85 -18.96 3.30
N LEU A 90 -22.87 -19.78 4.35
CA LEU A 90 -24.00 -19.90 5.27
C LEU A 90 -23.78 -18.95 6.44
N VAL A 91 -24.73 -18.08 6.71
CA VAL A 91 -24.67 -17.11 7.80
C VAL A 91 -25.81 -17.34 8.75
N LYS A 92 -25.48 -17.61 10.01
CA LYS A 92 -26.42 -17.63 11.13
C LYS A 92 -26.39 -16.26 11.81
N ILE A 93 -27.53 -15.65 12.00
CA ILE A 93 -27.71 -14.34 12.60
C ILE A 93 -28.50 -14.52 13.90
N ASP A 94 -27.86 -14.26 15.04
CA ASP A 94 -28.52 -14.22 16.34
C ASP A 94 -29.03 -12.80 16.58
N HIS A 95 -30.33 -12.64 16.86
CA HIS A 95 -30.98 -11.34 17.02
C HIS A 95 -30.73 -10.74 18.41
N GLY A 96 -30.57 -9.40 18.47
CA GLY A 96 -30.50 -8.65 19.72
C GLY A 96 -31.81 -8.60 20.49
N PRO A 97 -31.84 -7.94 21.66
CA PRO A 97 -30.79 -7.09 22.22
C PRO A 97 -29.62 -7.84 22.86
N LEU A 98 -29.78 -9.11 23.20
CA LEU A 98 -28.75 -9.99 23.76
C LEU A 98 -28.67 -11.24 22.87
N PRO A 99 -27.87 -11.21 21.79
CA PRO A 99 -27.72 -12.33 20.88
C PRO A 99 -27.26 -13.60 21.61
N LEU A 100 -27.84 -14.74 21.30
CA LEU A 100 -27.60 -16.01 22.01
C LEU A 100 -26.12 -16.39 22.00
N SER A 101 -25.45 -16.25 20.89
CA SER A 101 -24.00 -16.53 20.77
C SER A 101 -23.13 -15.64 21.64
N GLN A 102 -23.55 -14.42 21.93
CA GLN A 102 -22.85 -13.51 22.85
C GLN A 102 -23.09 -13.90 24.30
N VAL A 103 -24.33 -14.22 24.65
CA VAL A 103 -24.71 -14.67 26.00
C VAL A 103 -23.95 -15.94 26.40
N THR A 104 -23.81 -16.91 25.49
CA THR A 104 -23.06 -18.16 25.76
C THR A 104 -21.58 -17.92 25.97
N ARG A 105 -21.02 -16.82 25.44
CA ARG A 105 -19.64 -16.36 25.65
C ARG A 105 -19.51 -15.38 26.83
N LEU A 106 -20.56 -15.24 27.66
CA LEU A 106 -20.64 -14.31 28.81
C LEU A 106 -20.48 -12.82 28.40
N ASN A 107 -20.68 -12.49 27.15
CA ASN A 107 -20.70 -11.13 26.68
C ASN A 107 -22.16 -10.61 26.72
N LEU A 108 -22.45 -9.84 27.77
CA LEU A 108 -23.79 -9.30 28.03
C LEU A 108 -23.97 -7.87 27.50
N LEU A 109 -23.03 -7.37 26.70
CA LEU A 109 -23.17 -6.06 26.07
C LEU A 109 -24.28 -6.11 25.01
N PRO A 110 -25.30 -5.22 25.07
CA PRO A 110 -26.38 -5.21 24.10
C PRO A 110 -25.87 -5.01 22.68
N ALA A 111 -26.40 -5.78 21.74
CA ALA A 111 -26.09 -5.67 20.32
C ALA A 111 -27.36 -5.89 19.48
N MET A 112 -27.41 -5.29 18.30
CA MET A 112 -28.50 -5.51 17.36
C MET A 112 -28.49 -6.93 16.80
N ALA A 113 -27.29 -7.46 16.48
CA ALA A 113 -27.11 -8.81 16.00
C ALA A 113 -25.70 -9.34 16.29
N SER A 114 -25.59 -10.67 16.30
CA SER A 114 -24.30 -11.37 16.16
C SER A 114 -24.43 -12.37 15.02
N LEU A 115 -23.47 -12.38 14.12
CA LEU A 115 -23.44 -13.21 12.92
C LEU A 115 -22.28 -14.19 13.03
N HIS A 116 -22.54 -15.43 12.63
CA HIS A 116 -21.51 -16.43 12.38
C HIS A 116 -21.62 -16.88 10.94
N ALA A 117 -20.57 -16.71 10.15
CA ALA A 117 -20.52 -17.09 8.75
C ALA A 117 -19.46 -18.15 8.50
N GLU A 118 -19.82 -19.14 7.71
CA GLU A 118 -18.95 -20.22 7.24
C GLU A 118 -19.11 -20.39 5.73
N LEU A 119 -18.01 -20.72 5.04
CA LEU A 119 -18.09 -21.12 3.65
C LEU A 119 -18.82 -22.46 3.54
N GLU A 120 -19.60 -22.63 2.47
CA GLU A 120 -20.27 -23.88 2.12
C GLU A 120 -19.36 -24.73 1.22
N ASN A 121 -19.37 -26.05 1.41
CA ASN A 121 -18.62 -26.99 0.57
C ASN A 121 -19.29 -27.12 -0.81
N THR A 122 -19.03 -26.15 -1.67
CA THR A 122 -19.46 -26.16 -3.07
C THR A 122 -18.43 -26.87 -3.96
N ALA A 123 -18.78 -27.17 -5.22
CA ALA A 123 -17.85 -27.79 -6.16
C ALA A 123 -16.58 -26.92 -6.36
N ALA A 124 -16.73 -25.61 -6.38
CA ALA A 124 -15.61 -24.65 -6.49
C ALA A 124 -14.65 -24.71 -5.28
N LEU A 125 -15.16 -25.01 -4.08
CA LEU A 125 -14.39 -25.02 -2.84
C LEU A 125 -13.99 -26.40 -2.37
N LYS A 126 -14.38 -27.46 -3.09
CA LYS A 126 -14.19 -28.85 -2.67
C LYS A 126 -12.74 -29.16 -2.27
N THR A 127 -11.77 -28.73 -3.06
CA THR A 127 -10.34 -28.95 -2.75
C THR A 127 -9.93 -28.33 -1.42
N LEU A 128 -10.38 -27.10 -1.14
CA LEU A 128 -10.08 -26.43 0.14
C LEU A 128 -10.74 -27.14 1.33
N PHE A 129 -11.98 -27.63 1.16
CA PHE A 129 -12.65 -28.42 2.19
C PHE A 129 -11.99 -29.78 2.43
N ASP A 130 -11.49 -30.43 1.40
CA ASP A 130 -10.73 -31.67 1.53
C ASP A 130 -9.45 -31.42 2.36
N LEU A 131 -8.73 -30.32 2.12
CA LEU A 131 -7.55 -29.92 2.86
C LEU A 131 -7.85 -29.59 4.34
N THR A 132 -9.00 -29.00 4.62
CA THR A 132 -9.43 -28.67 5.98
C THR A 132 -10.22 -29.79 6.66
N LYS A 133 -10.20 -31.01 6.08
CA LYS A 133 -10.90 -32.18 6.62
C LYS A 133 -12.40 -31.94 6.81
N GLY A 134 -13.02 -31.29 5.84
CA GLY A 134 -14.46 -30.99 5.81
C GLY A 134 -14.88 -29.79 6.66
N LYS A 135 -13.95 -29.07 7.30
CA LYS A 135 -14.26 -27.82 8.02
C LYS A 135 -14.23 -26.65 7.05
N SER A 136 -15.04 -25.62 7.33
CA SER A 136 -14.97 -24.38 6.56
C SER A 136 -13.56 -23.76 6.64
N PRO A 137 -12.88 -23.52 5.51
CA PRO A 137 -11.53 -22.94 5.51
C PRO A 137 -11.51 -21.49 6.03
N ILE A 138 -12.63 -20.78 5.92
CA ILE A 138 -12.79 -19.41 6.41
C ILE A 138 -14.07 -19.33 7.23
N THR A 139 -13.96 -18.76 8.42
CA THR A 139 -15.10 -18.45 9.29
C THR A 139 -15.06 -17.00 9.71
N SER A 140 -16.20 -16.40 9.99
CA SER A 140 -16.25 -15.07 10.60
C SER A 140 -17.28 -14.98 11.71
N ASP A 141 -16.89 -14.30 12.79
CA ASP A 141 -17.77 -13.88 13.88
C ASP A 141 -17.91 -12.36 13.85
N THR A 142 -19.11 -11.85 13.62
CA THR A 142 -19.38 -10.41 13.49
C THR A 142 -20.42 -9.98 14.50
N ARG A 143 -20.17 -8.87 15.19
CA ARG A 143 -21.11 -8.20 16.09
C ARG A 143 -21.52 -6.87 15.49
N ILE A 144 -22.83 -6.60 15.46
CA ILE A 144 -23.38 -5.32 15.00
C ILE A 144 -24.06 -4.66 16.19
N THR A 145 -23.65 -3.44 16.52
CA THR A 145 -24.23 -2.65 17.60
C THR A 145 -25.54 -1.99 17.17
N PHE A 146 -26.30 -1.39 18.12
CA PHE A 146 -27.57 -0.72 17.77
C PHE A 146 -27.38 0.56 16.96
N ASN A 147 -26.24 1.23 17.08
CA ASN A 147 -25.87 2.36 16.22
C ASN A 147 -25.35 1.93 14.84
N GLY A 148 -25.17 0.62 14.62
CA GLY A 148 -24.76 0.06 13.34
C GLY A 148 -23.25 -0.14 13.17
N ASP A 149 -22.43 0.10 14.21
CA ASP A 149 -21.00 -0.21 14.15
C ASP A 149 -20.80 -1.73 14.11
N ILE A 150 -19.80 -2.15 13.36
CA ILE A 150 -19.47 -3.55 13.06
C ILE A 150 -18.11 -3.87 13.68
N SER A 151 -18.05 -4.96 14.44
CA SER A 151 -16.80 -5.60 14.86
C SER A 151 -16.80 -7.03 14.35
N SER A 152 -15.79 -7.39 13.56
CA SER A 152 -15.69 -8.71 12.92
C SER A 152 -14.33 -9.34 13.17
N VAL A 153 -14.34 -10.64 13.42
CA VAL A 153 -13.13 -11.48 13.46
C VAL A 153 -13.26 -12.52 12.38
N VAL A 154 -12.31 -12.57 11.47
CA VAL A 154 -12.22 -13.58 10.40
C VAL A 154 -11.03 -14.48 10.70
N ASP A 155 -11.28 -15.77 10.77
CA ASP A 155 -10.27 -16.79 10.97
C ASP A 155 -10.15 -17.64 9.69
N VAL A 156 -8.91 -17.79 9.21
CA VAL A 156 -8.55 -18.67 8.09
C VAL A 156 -7.80 -19.86 8.65
N LEU A 157 -8.26 -21.07 8.38
CA LEU A 157 -7.66 -22.30 8.89
C LEU A 157 -6.29 -22.56 8.28
N PRO A 158 -5.38 -23.23 9.01
CA PRO A 158 -4.15 -23.73 8.45
C PRO A 158 -4.39 -24.71 7.29
N LEU A 159 -3.54 -24.61 6.25
CA LEU A 159 -3.58 -25.48 5.08
C LEU A 159 -2.23 -26.14 4.89
N ASN A 160 -2.24 -27.45 4.71
CA ASN A 160 -1.09 -28.22 4.30
C ASN A 160 -1.49 -29.07 3.11
N HIS A 161 -0.84 -28.85 1.99
CA HIS A 161 -1.09 -29.56 0.75
C HIS A 161 0.20 -29.99 0.10
N GLU A 162 0.31 -31.25 -0.22
CA GLU A 162 1.46 -31.82 -0.89
C GLU A 162 0.98 -32.58 -2.12
N GLN A 163 1.45 -32.14 -3.26
CA GLN A 163 1.28 -32.83 -4.56
C GLN A 163 2.63 -33.18 -5.15
N SER A 164 2.62 -34.00 -6.20
CA SER A 164 3.85 -34.41 -6.87
C SER A 164 4.69 -33.24 -7.40
N GLU A 165 4.09 -32.08 -7.66
CA GLU A 165 4.72 -30.93 -8.29
C GLU A 165 4.99 -29.77 -7.31
N TYR A 166 4.19 -29.62 -6.25
CA TYR A 166 4.34 -28.52 -5.29
C TYR A 166 3.86 -28.89 -3.89
N ARG A 167 4.40 -28.17 -2.90
CA ARG A 167 3.97 -28.22 -1.50
C ARG A 167 3.54 -26.81 -1.06
N LEU A 168 2.38 -26.73 -0.43
CA LEU A 168 1.86 -25.53 0.21
C LEU A 168 1.75 -25.78 1.72
N THR A 169 2.34 -24.91 2.53
CA THR A 169 2.15 -24.88 3.97
C THR A 169 1.71 -23.48 4.38
N PHE A 170 0.55 -23.38 4.99
CA PHE A 170 0.00 -22.12 5.48
C PHE A 170 -0.45 -22.29 6.92
N SER A 171 -0.02 -21.41 7.80
CA SER A 171 -0.32 -21.47 9.25
C SER A 171 -1.74 -21.03 9.61
N GLY A 172 -2.50 -20.54 8.64
CA GLY A 172 -3.72 -19.81 8.86
C GLY A 172 -3.48 -18.32 9.06
N ALA A 173 -4.58 -17.56 9.12
CA ALA A 173 -4.53 -16.12 9.33
C ALA A 173 -5.70 -15.65 10.19
N LYS A 174 -5.53 -14.51 10.83
CA LYS A 174 -6.58 -13.82 11.57
C LYS A 174 -6.68 -12.38 11.13
N LEU A 175 -7.91 -11.93 10.84
CA LEU A 175 -8.23 -10.54 10.57
C LEU A 175 -9.28 -10.07 11.58
N THR A 176 -9.01 -8.97 12.25
CA THR A 176 -9.98 -8.23 13.06
C THR A 176 -10.33 -6.94 12.35
N ALA A 177 -11.61 -6.61 12.25
CA ALA A 177 -12.09 -5.40 11.61
C ALA A 177 -13.13 -4.70 12.49
N ASP A 178 -12.89 -3.42 12.80
CA ASP A 178 -13.87 -2.53 13.42
C ASP A 178 -14.24 -1.43 12.43
N ILE A 179 -15.52 -1.30 12.12
CA ILE A 179 -16.02 -0.39 11.08
C ILE A 179 -17.18 0.41 11.67
N SER A 180 -17.12 1.75 11.58
CA SER A 180 -18.22 2.60 12.00
C SER A 180 -19.46 2.44 11.08
N HIS A 181 -20.64 2.73 11.61
CA HIS A 181 -21.92 2.58 10.89
C HIS A 181 -22.01 3.39 9.59
N ASP A 182 -21.29 4.51 9.52
CA ASP A 182 -21.20 5.35 8.32
C ASP A 182 -20.09 4.92 7.36
N LEU A 183 -19.40 3.81 7.66
CA LEU A 183 -18.29 3.21 6.90
C LEU A 183 -17.08 4.16 6.73
N LYS A 184 -17.00 5.21 7.56
CA LYS A 184 -15.91 6.18 7.45
C LYS A 184 -14.70 5.79 8.28
N ASN A 185 -14.90 5.29 9.51
CA ASN A 185 -13.78 4.86 10.34
C ASN A 185 -13.61 3.35 10.19
N VAL A 186 -12.41 2.93 9.82
CA VAL A 186 -12.06 1.52 9.59
C VAL A 186 -10.75 1.23 10.30
N ARG A 187 -10.82 0.27 11.25
CA ARG A 187 -9.64 -0.30 11.90
C ARG A 187 -9.51 -1.76 11.48
N LEU A 188 -8.33 -2.13 11.01
CA LEU A 188 -8.00 -3.51 10.61
C LEU A 188 -6.74 -3.96 11.33
N ASP A 189 -6.72 -5.21 11.75
CA ASP A 189 -5.55 -5.91 12.28
C ASP A 189 -5.49 -7.29 11.64
N PHE A 190 -4.45 -7.55 10.84
CA PHE A 190 -4.22 -8.80 10.15
C PHE A 190 -2.92 -9.43 10.58
N ASN A 191 -2.95 -10.74 10.87
CA ASN A 191 -1.79 -11.50 11.28
C ASN A 191 -1.78 -12.88 10.61
N THR A 192 -0.59 -13.29 10.12
CA THR A 192 -0.30 -14.68 9.75
C THR A 192 1.15 -15.00 10.10
N ASP A 193 1.42 -16.24 10.51
CA ASP A 193 2.76 -16.63 10.96
C ASP A 193 3.60 -17.23 9.83
N ASN A 194 3.01 -18.02 8.94
CA ASN A 194 3.77 -18.70 7.89
C ASN A 194 2.94 -18.96 6.63
N LEU A 195 3.55 -18.67 5.49
CA LEU A 195 3.14 -19.16 4.17
C LEU A 195 4.40 -19.65 3.45
N GLU A 196 4.41 -20.91 3.08
CA GLU A 196 5.45 -21.53 2.27
C GLU A 196 4.85 -22.22 1.06
N ILE A 197 5.35 -21.88 -0.11
CA ILE A 197 5.06 -22.55 -1.37
C ILE A 197 6.40 -23.04 -1.92
N ALA A 198 6.53 -24.32 -2.16
CA ALA A 198 7.74 -24.91 -2.72
C ALA A 198 7.37 -25.84 -3.88
N ASP A 199 8.14 -25.78 -4.95
CA ASP A 199 8.03 -26.74 -6.07
C ASP A 199 9.12 -27.82 -5.98
N LYS A 200 9.04 -28.84 -6.82
CA LYS A 200 10.04 -29.91 -6.86
C LYS A 200 11.36 -29.52 -7.55
N HIS A 201 11.41 -28.39 -8.25
CA HIS A 201 12.60 -27.86 -8.91
C HIS A 201 13.40 -26.92 -8.01
N GLN A 202 13.18 -27.01 -6.68
CA GLN A 202 13.78 -26.18 -5.63
C GLN A 202 13.32 -24.71 -5.61
N GLY A 203 12.32 -24.35 -6.41
CA GLY A 203 11.65 -23.07 -6.29
C GLY A 203 10.91 -22.99 -4.95
N LYS A 204 11.10 -21.90 -4.21
CA LYS A 204 10.51 -21.72 -2.89
C LYS A 204 10.17 -20.26 -2.64
N ILE A 205 8.96 -20.04 -2.15
CA ILE A 205 8.55 -18.73 -1.61
C ILE A 205 8.15 -18.93 -0.15
N VAL A 206 8.75 -18.16 0.74
CA VAL A 206 8.46 -18.18 2.17
C VAL A 206 8.14 -16.80 2.67
N LEU A 207 7.02 -16.69 3.36
CA LEU A 207 6.63 -15.51 4.13
C LEU A 207 6.51 -15.90 5.60
N HIS A 208 7.31 -15.27 6.45
CA HIS A 208 7.20 -15.44 7.90
C HIS A 208 6.71 -14.18 8.56
N ARG A 209 5.73 -14.35 9.42
CA ARG A 209 5.10 -13.35 10.29
C ARG A 209 4.82 -12.04 9.57
N VAL A 210 3.66 -12.01 8.94
CA VAL A 210 3.09 -10.80 8.35
C VAL A 210 2.10 -10.21 9.33
N THR A 211 2.29 -8.95 9.68
CA THR A 211 1.37 -8.15 10.50
C THR A 211 1.02 -6.91 9.71
N CYS A 212 -0.28 -6.65 9.55
CA CYS A 212 -0.78 -5.42 8.93
C CYS A 212 -1.79 -4.78 9.88
N GLN A 213 -1.62 -3.50 10.17
CA GLN A 213 -2.52 -2.70 10.99
C GLN A 213 -2.92 -1.45 10.23
N SER A 214 -4.18 -1.08 10.30
CA SER A 214 -4.71 0.13 9.69
C SER A 214 -5.75 0.74 10.61
N ASP A 215 -5.66 2.03 10.87
CA ASP A 215 -6.68 2.81 11.58
C ASP A 215 -6.89 4.09 10.78
N THR A 216 -7.95 4.10 9.97
CA THR A 216 -8.16 5.13 8.96
C THR A 216 -9.57 5.70 9.00
N LYS A 217 -9.67 6.93 8.56
CA LYS A 217 -10.93 7.64 8.37
C LYS A 217 -11.08 8.07 6.91
N LYS A 218 -12.22 7.75 6.33
CA LYS A 218 -12.58 8.14 4.97
C LYS A 218 -12.99 9.60 4.90
N THR A 219 -12.35 10.37 4.03
CA THR A 219 -12.67 11.78 3.78
C THR A 219 -13.79 11.93 2.73
N PRO A 220 -14.38 13.14 2.57
CA PRO A 220 -15.35 13.39 1.49
C PRO A 220 -14.80 13.16 0.08
N LEU A 221 -13.50 13.27 -0.12
CA LEU A 221 -12.81 12.99 -1.39
C LEU A 221 -12.42 11.51 -1.55
N ASN A 222 -12.92 10.61 -0.69
CA ASN A 222 -12.63 9.17 -0.70
C ASN A 222 -11.16 8.80 -0.36
N PHE A 223 -10.39 9.66 0.29
CA PHE A 223 -9.12 9.26 0.89
C PHE A 223 -9.36 8.50 2.20
N ASN A 224 -8.57 7.48 2.45
CA ASN A 224 -8.49 6.83 3.75
C ASN A 224 -7.24 7.38 4.46
N LEU A 225 -7.44 8.35 5.36
CA LEU A 225 -6.37 9.01 6.11
C LEU A 225 -6.28 8.44 7.52
N GLY A 226 -5.08 8.35 8.07
CA GLY A 226 -4.81 7.82 9.40
C GLY A 226 -3.46 7.10 9.46
N THR A 227 -3.37 6.05 10.26
CA THR A 227 -2.15 5.29 10.45
C THR A 227 -2.26 3.93 9.78
N GLN A 228 -1.18 3.50 9.12
CA GLN A 228 -1.04 2.16 8.56
C GLN A 228 0.36 1.62 8.90
N PHE A 229 0.43 0.34 9.16
CA PHE A 229 1.66 -0.35 9.50
C PHE A 229 1.66 -1.74 8.87
N LEU A 230 2.75 -2.07 8.17
CA LEU A 230 3.03 -3.39 7.64
C LEU A 230 4.40 -3.84 8.13
N ARG A 231 4.46 -5.06 8.64
CA ARG A 231 5.71 -5.74 8.96
C ARG A 231 5.72 -7.13 8.33
N VAL A 232 6.81 -7.44 7.66
CA VAL A 232 7.12 -8.80 7.20
C VAL A 232 8.45 -9.19 7.85
N LYS A 233 8.42 -10.20 8.73
CA LYS A 233 9.65 -10.62 9.44
C LYS A 233 10.66 -11.19 8.47
N GLN A 234 10.22 -11.99 7.49
CA GLN A 234 11.06 -12.59 6.48
C GLN A 234 10.25 -12.85 5.21
N LEU A 235 10.81 -12.47 4.08
CA LEU A 235 10.41 -12.91 2.74
C LEU A 235 11.62 -13.57 2.10
N GLN A 236 11.47 -14.82 1.68
CA GLN A 236 12.50 -15.53 0.92
C GLN A 236 11.91 -16.03 -0.40
N VAL A 237 12.61 -15.80 -1.48
CA VAL A 237 12.31 -16.31 -2.81
C VAL A 237 13.53 -17.04 -3.31
N VAL A 238 13.41 -18.34 -3.54
CA VAL A 238 14.46 -19.21 -4.10
C VAL A 238 13.97 -19.72 -5.45
N GLY A 239 14.83 -19.72 -6.43
CA GLY A 239 14.57 -20.27 -7.77
C GLY A 239 15.90 -20.56 -8.49
N ASP A 240 15.84 -21.12 -9.70
CA ASP A 240 17.03 -21.58 -10.44
C ASP A 240 18.14 -20.52 -10.58
N ALA A 241 17.77 -19.26 -10.72
CA ALA A 241 18.69 -18.13 -10.89
C ALA A 241 18.52 -17.03 -9.82
N GLN A 242 17.73 -17.28 -8.78
CA GLN A 242 17.39 -16.27 -7.79
C GLN A 242 17.33 -16.88 -6.39
N ASP A 243 18.08 -16.31 -5.46
CA ASP A 243 17.92 -16.53 -4.01
C ASP A 243 17.95 -15.15 -3.35
N VAL A 244 16.77 -14.67 -3.00
CA VAL A 244 16.57 -13.37 -2.38
C VAL A 244 15.95 -13.56 -1.00
N LEU A 245 16.60 -13.02 0.01
CA LEU A 245 16.11 -12.98 1.39
C LEU A 245 15.99 -11.54 1.86
N VAL A 246 14.78 -11.13 2.23
CA VAL A 246 14.49 -9.85 2.87
C VAL A 246 14.08 -10.10 4.30
N GLU A 247 14.79 -9.52 5.26
CA GLU A 247 14.49 -9.64 6.69
C GLU A 247 14.04 -8.30 7.28
N GLY A 248 13.02 -8.35 8.12
CA GLY A 248 12.56 -7.22 8.91
C GLY A 248 12.04 -6.05 8.06
N PHE A 249 11.36 -6.34 6.94
CA PHE A 249 10.69 -5.28 6.17
C PHE A 249 9.60 -4.63 7.00
N THR A 250 9.63 -3.30 7.05
CA THR A 250 8.61 -2.47 7.70
C THR A 250 8.18 -1.33 6.81
N MET A 251 6.89 -1.01 6.86
CA MET A 251 6.31 0.17 6.27
C MET A 251 5.35 0.77 7.29
N ALA A 252 5.52 2.03 7.62
CA ALA A 252 4.59 2.78 8.45
C ALA A 252 4.19 4.05 7.70
N SER A 253 2.92 4.42 7.80
CA SER A 253 2.44 5.69 7.26
C SER A 253 1.52 6.36 8.26
N GLN A 254 1.59 7.68 8.31
CA GLN A 254 0.67 8.54 9.00
C GLN A 254 0.24 9.64 8.04
N THR A 255 -1.07 9.73 7.80
CA THR A 255 -1.64 10.71 6.87
C THR A 255 -2.79 11.44 7.55
N ASP A 256 -2.90 12.72 7.31
CA ASP A 256 -3.98 13.58 7.76
C ASP A 256 -4.33 14.64 6.72
N ASP A 257 -5.44 15.33 6.94
CA ASP A 257 -5.84 16.49 6.16
C ASP A 257 -6.11 17.69 7.07
N LYS A 258 -5.80 18.85 6.55
CA LYS A 258 -6.12 20.14 7.17
C LYS A 258 -6.46 21.17 6.10
N ASP A 259 -7.63 21.78 6.18
CA ASP A 259 -8.05 22.86 5.28
C ASP A 259 -7.97 22.48 3.78
N ASP A 260 -8.41 21.26 3.42
CA ASP A 260 -8.32 20.65 2.08
C ASP A 260 -6.87 20.30 1.61
N TYR A 261 -5.87 20.40 2.47
CA TYR A 261 -4.50 19.98 2.19
C TYR A 261 -4.17 18.65 2.88
N LEU A 262 -3.50 17.77 2.16
CA LEU A 262 -3.03 16.48 2.65
C LEU A 262 -1.61 16.61 3.21
N ASN A 263 -1.38 15.91 4.32
CA ASN A 263 -0.07 15.70 4.90
C ASN A 263 0.18 14.20 5.02
N GLY A 264 1.43 13.79 4.86
CA GLY A 264 1.82 12.39 4.98
C GLY A 264 3.25 12.22 5.45
N GLN A 265 3.44 11.25 6.32
CA GLN A 265 4.76 10.73 6.70
C GLN A 265 4.78 9.24 6.37
N PHE A 266 5.88 8.79 5.75
CA PHE A 266 6.06 7.41 5.31
C PHE A 266 7.46 6.95 5.74
N ASP A 267 7.50 5.89 6.53
CA ASP A 267 8.73 5.30 7.05
C ASP A 267 8.85 3.87 6.50
N TYR A 268 9.94 3.59 5.79
CA TYR A 268 10.26 2.28 5.25
C TYR A 268 11.56 1.79 5.87
N GLY A 269 11.65 0.48 6.12
CA GLY A 269 12.86 -0.14 6.64
C GLY A 269 13.04 -1.56 6.16
N VAL A 270 14.28 -1.97 6.03
CA VAL A 270 14.71 -3.36 5.83
C VAL A 270 15.90 -3.65 6.72
N SER A 271 15.83 -4.71 7.52
CA SER A 271 16.90 -5.07 8.48
C SER A 271 18.05 -5.81 7.81
N ALA A 272 17.79 -6.60 6.77
CA ALA A 272 18.79 -7.21 5.91
C ALA A 272 18.20 -7.54 4.54
N LEU A 273 19.00 -7.31 3.51
CA LEU A 273 18.78 -7.79 2.14
C LEU A 273 19.93 -8.71 1.75
N LYS A 274 19.62 -9.98 1.45
CA LYS A 274 20.62 -10.94 0.98
C LYS A 274 20.22 -11.47 -0.39
N ILE A 275 21.17 -11.51 -1.31
CA ILE A 275 21.00 -12.06 -2.66
C ILE A 275 22.09 -13.08 -2.91
N HIS A 276 21.72 -14.31 -3.26
CA HIS A 276 22.65 -15.44 -3.43
C HIS A 276 23.58 -15.62 -2.21
N GLY A 277 23.02 -15.43 -1.01
CA GLY A 277 23.78 -15.53 0.24
C GLY A 277 24.67 -14.33 0.58
N ASN A 278 24.85 -13.34 -0.33
CA ASN A 278 25.59 -12.11 -0.07
C ASN A 278 24.72 -11.14 0.70
N ASP A 279 25.18 -10.69 1.87
CA ASP A 279 24.49 -9.69 2.68
C ASP A 279 24.78 -8.29 2.14
N LEU A 280 23.80 -7.70 1.46
CA LEU A 280 23.89 -6.36 0.89
C LEU A 280 23.66 -5.26 1.93
N GLY A 281 23.20 -5.62 3.13
CA GLY A 281 22.99 -4.69 4.24
C GLY A 281 21.54 -4.40 4.57
N SER A 282 21.35 -3.28 5.24
CA SER A 282 20.06 -2.77 5.74
C SER A 282 19.79 -1.36 5.21
N GLY A 283 18.53 -0.98 5.18
CA GLY A 283 18.15 0.35 4.67
C GLY A 283 16.95 0.94 5.40
N GLN A 284 16.85 2.26 5.34
CA GLN A 284 15.69 3.01 5.79
C GLN A 284 15.43 4.21 4.88
N LEU A 285 14.15 4.57 4.76
CA LEU A 285 13.70 5.77 4.07
C LEU A 285 12.61 6.43 4.90
N LYS A 286 12.79 7.70 5.24
CA LYS A 286 11.75 8.53 5.85
C LYS A 286 11.38 9.64 4.87
N LEU A 287 10.13 9.63 4.45
CA LEU A 287 9.56 10.58 3.51
C LEU A 287 8.47 11.37 4.22
N LYS A 288 8.48 12.68 4.10
CA LYS A 288 7.42 13.56 4.61
C LYS A 288 6.96 14.50 3.52
N VAL A 289 5.65 14.60 3.35
CA VAL A 289 4.99 15.49 2.40
C VAL A 289 3.97 16.32 3.16
N ASN A 290 3.93 17.62 2.97
CA ASN A 290 2.95 18.47 3.63
C ASN A 290 2.29 19.43 2.64
N ASN A 291 1.08 19.84 2.99
CA ASN A 291 0.30 20.89 2.34
C ASN A 291 0.01 20.64 0.85
N VAL A 292 -0.23 19.40 0.46
CA VAL A 292 -0.58 19.06 -0.94
C VAL A 292 -2.09 19.15 -1.13
N ASP A 293 -2.57 19.90 -2.12
CA ASP A 293 -4.01 20.06 -2.38
C ASP A 293 -4.68 18.70 -2.65
N ALA A 294 -5.70 18.37 -1.83
CA ALA A 294 -6.37 17.09 -1.86
C ALA A 294 -7.08 16.80 -3.18
N LYS A 295 -7.63 17.82 -3.85
CA LYS A 295 -8.33 17.65 -5.14
C LYS A 295 -7.35 17.40 -6.27
N ALA A 296 -6.17 18.03 -6.22
CA ALA A 296 -5.11 17.75 -7.18
C ALA A 296 -4.59 16.31 -7.00
N VAL A 297 -4.31 15.87 -5.76
CA VAL A 297 -3.91 14.48 -5.48
C VAL A 297 -4.99 13.50 -5.97
N LYS A 298 -6.27 13.80 -5.73
CA LYS A 298 -7.38 12.98 -6.23
C LYS A 298 -7.34 12.81 -7.76
N ALA A 299 -7.09 13.89 -8.49
CA ALA A 299 -7.00 13.83 -9.95
C ALA A 299 -5.85 12.89 -10.43
N PHE A 300 -4.70 12.90 -9.74
CA PHE A 300 -3.59 11.98 -10.05
C PHE A 300 -3.92 10.53 -9.71
N ILE A 301 -4.57 10.27 -8.58
CA ILE A 301 -4.98 8.91 -8.19
C ILE A 301 -6.02 8.38 -9.17
N ASP A 302 -7.02 9.18 -9.55
CA ASP A 302 -8.04 8.77 -10.51
C ASP A 302 -7.42 8.47 -11.87
N PHE A 303 -6.48 9.28 -12.32
CA PHE A 303 -5.73 9.04 -13.55
C PHE A 303 -4.94 7.72 -13.47
N TYR A 304 -4.20 7.50 -12.38
CA TYR A 304 -3.45 6.27 -12.17
C TYR A 304 -4.35 5.03 -12.19
N ASN A 305 -5.47 5.07 -11.47
CA ASN A 305 -6.43 3.96 -11.40
C ASN A 305 -7.05 3.66 -12.78
N GLN A 306 -7.33 4.68 -13.60
CA GLN A 306 -7.86 4.51 -14.94
C GLN A 306 -6.83 3.97 -15.94
N GLN A 307 -5.56 4.29 -15.74
CA GLN A 307 -4.48 3.96 -16.66
C GLN A 307 -3.62 2.77 -16.21
N SER A 308 -3.86 2.19 -15.03
CA SER A 308 -3.00 1.16 -14.44
C SER A 308 -2.75 -0.05 -15.36
N LEU A 309 -3.73 -0.44 -16.17
CA LEU A 309 -3.60 -1.50 -17.17
C LEU A 309 -2.92 -1.03 -18.48
N ASN A 310 -3.00 0.24 -18.81
CA ASN A 310 -2.47 0.81 -20.06
C ASN A 310 -1.03 1.31 -19.93
N LEU A 311 -0.54 1.56 -18.70
CA LEU A 311 0.81 2.07 -18.43
C LEU A 311 1.92 1.22 -19.06
N LEU A 312 1.72 -0.08 -19.17
CA LEU A 312 2.68 -1.02 -19.76
C LEU A 312 2.55 -1.14 -21.29
N GLN A 313 1.40 -0.78 -21.87
CA GLN A 313 1.09 -1.00 -23.28
C GLN A 313 1.17 0.26 -24.14
N GLN A 314 0.97 1.46 -23.56
CA GLN A 314 0.89 2.74 -24.30
C GLN A 314 1.70 3.83 -23.60
N TYR A 315 3.01 3.60 -23.42
CA TYR A 315 3.89 4.48 -22.65
C TYR A 315 3.87 5.94 -23.12
N GLU A 316 4.05 6.21 -24.42
CA GLU A 316 4.12 7.59 -24.95
C GLU A 316 2.81 8.38 -24.81
N ALA A 317 1.67 7.73 -25.10
CA ALA A 317 0.37 8.38 -24.96
C ALA A 317 0.05 8.69 -23.50
N THR A 318 0.43 7.81 -22.58
CA THR A 318 0.25 7.99 -21.13
C THR A 318 1.13 9.13 -20.60
N GLN A 319 2.35 9.28 -21.07
CA GLN A 319 3.24 10.39 -20.70
C GLN A 319 2.69 11.75 -21.13
N GLN A 320 2.13 11.86 -22.33
CA GLN A 320 1.49 13.11 -22.78
C GLN A 320 0.26 13.47 -21.96
N GLN A 321 -0.55 12.48 -21.57
CA GLN A 321 -1.73 12.70 -20.71
C GLN A 321 -1.30 13.11 -19.30
N LEU A 322 -0.25 12.49 -18.76
CA LEU A 322 0.31 12.86 -17.47
C LEU A 322 0.87 14.29 -17.47
N ALA A 323 1.58 14.70 -18.52
CA ALA A 323 2.08 16.07 -18.65
C ALA A 323 0.95 17.10 -18.63
N LYS A 324 -0.14 16.86 -19.38
CA LYS A 324 -1.33 17.73 -19.36
C LYS A 324 -2.01 17.75 -17.98
N LEU A 325 -2.05 16.61 -17.30
CA LEU A 325 -2.63 16.53 -15.95
C LEU A 325 -1.80 17.35 -14.96
N VAL A 326 -0.47 17.26 -15.03
CA VAL A 326 0.47 18.05 -14.23
C VAL A 326 0.24 19.53 -14.53
N GLU A 327 0.30 19.96 -15.77
CA GLU A 327 0.11 21.35 -16.19
C GLU A 327 -1.22 21.92 -15.69
N HIS A 328 -2.31 21.18 -15.85
CA HIS A 328 -3.65 21.63 -15.43
C HIS A 328 -3.77 21.75 -13.91
N ASN A 329 -3.13 20.85 -13.13
CA ASN A 329 -3.24 20.85 -11.68
C ASN A 329 -2.10 21.61 -10.97
N MET A 330 -1.07 22.05 -11.69
CA MET A 330 0.10 22.75 -11.13
C MET A 330 -0.29 23.96 -10.26
N PRO A 331 -1.17 24.90 -10.72
CA PRO A 331 -1.54 26.06 -9.89
C PRO A 331 -2.19 25.66 -8.56
N ARG A 332 -2.98 24.58 -8.59
CA ARG A 332 -3.64 24.06 -7.38
C ARG A 332 -2.66 23.35 -6.46
N LEU A 333 -1.78 22.52 -7.02
CA LEU A 333 -0.75 21.83 -6.26
C LEU A 333 0.12 22.81 -5.46
N LEU A 334 0.48 23.94 -6.08
CA LEU A 334 1.40 24.93 -5.49
C LEU A 334 0.73 25.85 -4.47
N LYS A 335 -0.60 25.99 -4.49
CA LYS A 335 -1.35 26.93 -3.66
C LYS A 335 -1.14 26.73 -2.15
N GLY A 336 -0.87 25.50 -1.71
CA GLY A 336 -0.61 25.16 -0.30
C GLY A 336 0.84 25.37 0.14
N TYR A 337 1.72 25.82 -0.73
CA TYR A 337 3.17 25.84 -0.50
C TYR A 337 3.66 24.47 -0.06
N PRO A 338 3.49 23.44 -0.88
CA PRO A 338 3.79 22.07 -0.49
C PRO A 338 5.27 21.88 -0.22
N THR A 339 5.58 21.00 0.72
CA THR A 339 6.95 20.63 1.05
C THR A 339 7.12 19.11 0.93
N LEU A 340 8.30 18.70 0.47
CA LEU A 340 8.73 17.32 0.41
C LEU A 340 10.08 17.20 1.12
N SER A 341 10.19 16.27 2.07
CA SER A 341 11.47 15.99 2.71
C SER A 341 11.76 14.49 2.78
N ILE A 342 13.02 14.14 2.54
CA ILE A 342 13.60 12.82 2.80
C ILE A 342 14.63 13.02 3.93
N SER A 343 14.42 12.38 5.10
CA SER A 343 15.29 12.61 6.25
C SER A 343 15.26 11.45 7.25
N PRO A 344 16.23 10.50 7.15
CA PRO A 344 17.11 10.25 6.03
C PRO A 344 16.57 9.19 5.06
N MET A 345 17.18 9.08 3.86
CA MET A 345 17.33 7.81 3.17
C MET A 345 18.71 7.28 3.52
N SER A 346 18.83 6.08 4.06
CA SER A 346 20.13 5.49 4.34
C SER A 346 20.22 4.03 3.94
N TRP A 347 21.45 3.63 3.63
CA TRP A 347 21.81 2.24 3.39
C TRP A 347 23.10 1.92 4.15
N LYS A 348 23.10 0.80 4.87
CA LYS A 348 24.23 0.38 5.70
C LYS A 348 24.65 -1.03 5.33
N ASN A 349 25.95 -1.20 5.05
CA ASN A 349 26.60 -2.49 4.90
C ASN A 349 27.65 -2.72 5.99
N SER A 350 28.47 -3.75 5.88
CA SER A 350 29.52 -4.10 6.85
C SER A 350 30.62 -3.01 6.98
N GLN A 351 30.75 -2.12 5.99
CA GLN A 351 31.84 -1.12 5.90
C GLN A 351 31.41 0.30 6.23
N GLY A 352 30.10 0.55 6.43
CA GLY A 352 29.63 1.87 6.79
C GLY A 352 28.16 2.10 6.45
N GLU A 353 27.72 3.35 6.59
CA GLU A 353 26.38 3.80 6.28
C GLU A 353 26.42 5.02 5.35
N ALA A 354 25.79 4.90 4.18
CA ALA A 354 25.52 6.03 3.31
C ALA A 354 24.21 6.70 3.73
N THR A 355 24.19 8.03 3.69
CA THR A 355 23.01 8.82 4.00
C THR A 355 22.71 9.84 2.92
N PHE A 356 21.46 10.03 2.63
CA PHE A 356 20.95 11.09 1.78
C PHE A 356 19.79 11.80 2.46
N THR A 357 19.87 13.12 2.51
CA THR A 357 18.75 13.98 2.93
C THR A 357 18.36 14.91 1.80
N PHE A 358 17.08 15.22 1.71
CA PHE A 358 16.53 16.07 0.67
C PHE A 358 15.38 16.89 1.21
N ASN A 359 15.34 18.19 0.92
CA ASN A 359 14.25 19.08 1.25
C ASN A 359 13.88 19.91 0.01
N LEU A 360 12.60 19.94 -0.30
CA LEU A 360 12.01 20.73 -1.37
C LEU A 360 10.85 21.54 -0.81
N ASP A 361 10.94 22.85 -0.88
CA ASP A 361 9.86 23.79 -0.62
C ASP A 361 9.40 24.37 -1.94
N LEU A 362 8.10 24.27 -2.20
CA LEU A 362 7.48 24.84 -3.40
C LEU A 362 6.75 26.15 -3.07
N GLN A 363 6.49 26.96 -4.08
CA GLN A 363 5.77 28.21 -3.98
C GLN A 363 4.76 28.36 -5.13
N GLU A 364 3.78 29.23 -4.93
CA GLU A 364 2.85 29.58 -6.01
C GLU A 364 3.59 30.22 -7.19
N LEU A 365 3.13 29.88 -8.37
CA LEU A 365 3.58 30.60 -9.57
C LEU A 365 3.07 32.05 -9.50
N LEU A 366 3.90 32.99 -9.91
CA LEU A 366 3.48 34.37 -10.12
C LEU A 366 2.30 34.39 -11.11
N PRO A 367 1.32 35.31 -10.94
CA PRO A 367 0.21 35.43 -11.88
C PRO A 367 0.75 35.44 -13.32
N PRO A 368 0.17 34.67 -14.25
CA PRO A 368 0.66 34.58 -15.59
C PRO A 368 0.69 35.98 -16.20
N GLY A 369 1.88 36.36 -16.69
CA GLY A 369 1.96 37.37 -17.74
C GLY A 369 1.10 36.92 -18.92
N THR A 370 0.95 37.72 -19.92
CA THR A 370 0.10 37.52 -21.08
C THR A 370 0.31 36.21 -21.89
N VAL A 371 1.34 35.42 -21.56
CA VAL A 371 1.62 34.09 -22.15
C VAL A 371 2.06 33.15 -21.04
N ALA A 372 1.41 31.96 -20.96
CA ALA A 372 1.82 30.90 -20.04
C ALA A 372 3.26 30.46 -20.38
N ALA A 373 4.16 30.45 -19.39
CA ALA A 373 5.50 29.95 -19.57
C ALA A 373 5.49 28.44 -19.88
N PRO A 374 6.46 27.92 -20.64
CA PRO A 374 6.64 26.49 -20.82
C PRO A 374 6.73 25.75 -19.48
N LEU A 375 6.37 24.45 -19.45
CA LEU A 375 6.27 23.66 -18.21
C LEU A 375 7.59 23.61 -17.43
N ASP A 376 8.72 23.52 -18.10
CA ASP A 376 10.06 23.53 -17.52
C ASP A 376 10.35 24.85 -16.76
N GLN A 377 9.96 25.99 -17.33
CA GLN A 377 10.08 27.28 -16.66
C GLN A 377 9.11 27.42 -15.48
N GLN A 378 7.88 26.91 -15.60
CA GLN A 378 6.92 26.88 -14.50
C GLN A 378 7.46 26.04 -13.32
N LEU A 379 8.01 24.87 -13.61
CA LEU A 379 8.62 24.00 -12.59
C LEU A 379 9.78 24.70 -11.88
N THR A 380 10.64 25.38 -12.62
CA THR A 380 11.77 26.14 -12.05
C THR A 380 11.31 27.28 -11.16
N GLN A 381 10.28 28.03 -11.58
CA GLN A 381 9.68 29.13 -10.79
C GLN A 381 8.94 28.62 -9.54
N ALA A 382 8.41 27.38 -9.60
CA ALA A 382 7.72 26.76 -8.47
C ALA A 382 8.67 26.38 -7.31
N ILE A 383 9.97 26.22 -7.56
CA ILE A 383 10.93 25.84 -6.52
C ILE A 383 11.33 27.09 -5.74
N LYS A 384 10.93 27.15 -4.47
CA LYS A 384 11.36 28.18 -3.53
C LYS A 384 12.72 27.86 -2.92
N ARG A 385 12.90 26.62 -2.49
CA ARG A 385 14.13 26.11 -1.88
C ARG A 385 14.28 24.63 -2.20
N LEU A 386 15.51 24.22 -2.51
CA LEU A 386 15.86 22.82 -2.67
C LEU A 386 17.21 22.59 -1.99
N GLU A 387 17.26 21.61 -1.10
CA GLU A 387 18.48 21.21 -0.37
C GLU A 387 18.69 19.71 -0.53
N GLY A 388 19.94 19.33 -0.75
CA GLY A 388 20.36 17.93 -0.80
C GLY A 388 21.71 17.77 -0.10
N HIS A 389 21.80 16.73 0.73
CA HIS A 389 23.05 16.38 1.37
C HIS A 389 23.27 14.87 1.23
N LEU A 390 24.45 14.50 0.72
CA LEU A 390 24.88 13.12 0.49
C LEU A 390 26.17 12.85 1.26
N THR A 391 26.23 11.71 1.93
CA THR A 391 27.44 11.21 2.60
C THR A 391 27.56 9.71 2.34
N ILE A 392 28.67 9.29 1.74
CA ILE A 392 28.95 7.88 1.45
C ILE A 392 30.40 7.59 1.88
N PRO A 393 30.64 6.73 2.89
CA PRO A 393 31.98 6.21 3.18
C PRO A 393 32.53 5.46 1.95
N GLU A 394 33.75 5.77 1.55
CA GLU A 394 34.37 5.16 0.36
C GLU A 394 34.52 3.64 0.50
N SER A 395 34.84 3.17 1.73
CA SER A 395 34.84 1.75 2.05
C SER A 395 33.51 1.06 1.81
N MET A 396 32.42 1.72 2.20
CA MET A 396 31.06 1.23 1.96
C MET A 396 30.71 1.18 0.47
N ALA A 397 31.04 2.22 -0.29
CA ALA A 397 30.84 2.26 -1.74
C ALA A 397 31.62 1.14 -2.44
N THR A 398 32.86 0.93 -2.03
CA THR A 398 33.73 -0.14 -2.56
C THR A 398 33.16 -1.52 -2.30
N GLU A 399 32.72 -1.79 -1.07
CA GLU A 399 32.06 -3.05 -0.74
C GLU A 399 30.79 -3.28 -1.56
N SER A 400 29.95 -2.25 -1.69
CA SER A 400 28.72 -2.34 -2.51
C SER A 400 29.03 -2.61 -3.99
N ALA A 401 30.10 -1.99 -4.55
CA ALA A 401 30.53 -2.26 -5.91
C ALA A 401 31.05 -3.70 -6.07
N ALA A 402 31.81 -4.21 -5.10
CA ALA A 402 32.27 -5.59 -5.11
C ALA A 402 31.10 -6.58 -5.05
N GLN A 403 30.13 -6.34 -4.18
CA GLN A 403 28.92 -7.17 -4.08
C GLN A 403 28.11 -7.17 -5.37
N LEU A 404 27.94 -6.01 -6.01
CA LEU A 404 27.26 -5.91 -7.30
C LEU A 404 27.99 -6.70 -8.40
N ALA A 405 29.33 -6.60 -8.46
CA ALA A 405 30.12 -7.37 -9.41
C ALA A 405 29.98 -8.89 -9.19
N GLN A 406 29.94 -9.35 -7.93
CA GLN A 406 29.69 -10.75 -7.61
C GLN A 406 28.30 -11.22 -8.08
N LEU A 407 27.27 -10.39 -7.90
CA LEU A 407 25.91 -10.68 -8.40
C LEU A 407 25.87 -10.76 -9.93
N GLN A 408 26.79 -10.09 -10.63
CA GLN A 408 26.96 -10.14 -12.07
C GLN A 408 27.85 -11.32 -12.52
N GLY A 409 28.31 -12.17 -11.60
CA GLY A 409 29.05 -13.39 -11.90
C GLY A 409 30.56 -13.27 -11.76
N ALA A 410 31.11 -12.13 -11.28
CA ALA A 410 32.53 -12.04 -11.00
C ALA A 410 32.90 -12.87 -9.77
N SER A 411 34.09 -13.50 -9.79
CA SER A 411 34.62 -14.14 -8.60
C SER A 411 34.89 -13.12 -7.49
N THR A 412 34.86 -13.54 -6.22
CA THR A 412 35.11 -12.64 -5.07
C THR A 412 36.43 -11.88 -5.22
N GLN A 413 37.49 -12.58 -5.68
CA GLN A 413 38.81 -11.97 -5.88
C GLN A 413 38.80 -10.90 -6.98
N GLN A 414 38.14 -11.18 -8.10
CA GLN A 414 37.98 -10.21 -9.20
C GLN A 414 37.15 -9.01 -8.77
N ALA A 415 36.01 -9.24 -8.12
CA ALA A 415 35.13 -8.21 -7.61
C ALA A 415 35.87 -7.25 -6.65
N GLN A 416 36.58 -7.80 -5.68
CA GLN A 416 37.36 -7.01 -4.72
C GLN A 416 38.52 -6.25 -5.37
N ALA A 417 39.15 -6.80 -6.40
CA ALA A 417 40.23 -6.12 -7.12
C ALA A 417 39.73 -4.95 -8.00
N MET A 418 38.53 -5.09 -8.59
CA MET A 418 37.97 -4.10 -9.53
C MET A 418 37.16 -2.99 -8.82
N ALA A 419 36.52 -3.29 -7.70
CA ALA A 419 35.61 -2.36 -7.03
C ALA A 419 36.24 -1.01 -6.66
N PRO A 420 37.47 -0.90 -6.11
CA PRO A 420 38.09 0.38 -5.81
C PRO A 420 38.24 1.26 -7.08
N GLN A 421 38.66 0.69 -8.18
CA GLN A 421 38.84 1.42 -9.45
C GLN A 421 37.50 1.87 -10.03
N GLN A 422 36.45 1.05 -9.93
CA GLN A 422 35.10 1.44 -10.36
C GLN A 422 34.57 2.61 -9.55
N VAL A 423 34.71 2.56 -8.22
CA VAL A 423 34.28 3.64 -7.33
C VAL A 423 35.07 4.93 -7.64
N GLN A 424 36.40 4.84 -7.74
CA GLN A 424 37.24 6.01 -8.08
C GLN A 424 36.87 6.58 -9.45
N GLY A 425 36.60 5.75 -10.44
CA GLY A 425 36.15 6.21 -11.76
C GLY A 425 34.82 6.98 -11.71
N LEU A 426 33.85 6.48 -10.94
CA LEU A 426 32.55 7.15 -10.74
C LEU A 426 32.72 8.47 -9.97
N VAL A 427 33.54 8.48 -8.91
CA VAL A 427 33.85 9.68 -8.13
C VAL A 427 34.52 10.73 -9.00
N ALA A 428 35.54 10.36 -9.77
CA ALA A 428 36.26 11.29 -10.67
C ALA A 428 35.32 11.90 -11.73
N MET A 429 34.40 11.09 -12.28
CA MET A 429 33.37 11.57 -13.20
C MET A 429 32.43 12.57 -12.53
N ALA A 430 31.95 12.26 -11.33
CA ALA A 430 31.05 13.14 -10.57
C ALA A 430 31.76 14.44 -10.12
N GLN A 431 33.04 14.36 -9.76
CA GLN A 431 33.87 15.53 -9.42
C GLN A 431 34.10 16.45 -10.62
N LYS A 432 34.21 15.92 -11.84
CA LYS A 432 34.32 16.72 -13.07
C LYS A 432 33.16 17.70 -13.22
N PHE A 433 31.97 17.29 -12.77
CA PHE A 433 30.77 18.14 -12.76
C PHE A 433 30.52 18.81 -11.39
N ASN A 434 31.50 18.76 -10.48
CA ASN A 434 31.39 19.29 -9.12
C ASN A 434 30.21 18.72 -8.29
N LEU A 435 29.68 17.54 -8.66
CA LEU A 435 28.55 16.92 -7.99
C LEU A 435 28.91 16.34 -6.62
N VAL A 436 30.17 15.90 -6.46
CA VAL A 436 30.66 15.32 -5.22
C VAL A 436 32.05 15.88 -4.86
N THR A 437 32.34 15.86 -3.57
CA THR A 437 33.64 16.02 -2.96
C THR A 437 34.15 14.70 -2.41
N GLN A 438 35.47 14.54 -2.29
CA GLN A 438 36.07 13.38 -1.62
C GLN A 438 37.10 13.90 -0.62
N GLN A 439 36.88 13.65 0.66
CA GLN A 439 37.73 14.07 1.74
C GLN A 439 37.68 13.04 2.86
N ASP A 440 38.85 12.70 3.43
CA ASP A 440 38.99 11.79 4.59
C ASP A 440 38.26 10.43 4.43
N GLY A 441 38.28 9.86 3.21
CA GLY A 441 37.61 8.58 2.91
C GLY A 441 36.07 8.67 2.83
N VAL A 442 35.53 9.88 2.68
CA VAL A 442 34.09 10.14 2.52
C VAL A 442 33.82 10.85 1.19
N ILE A 443 32.88 10.31 0.43
CA ILE A 443 32.30 10.94 -0.75
C ILE A 443 31.10 11.75 -0.26
N GLY A 444 31.18 13.07 -0.39
CA GLY A 444 30.14 14.01 0.06
C GLY A 444 29.56 14.80 -1.11
N GLY A 445 28.31 15.25 -0.93
CA GLY A 445 27.67 16.16 -1.87
C GLY A 445 26.70 17.08 -1.13
N ASN A 446 26.82 18.37 -1.37
CA ASN A 446 25.95 19.40 -0.82
C ASN A 446 25.38 20.24 -1.95
N PHE A 447 24.06 20.29 -2.02
CA PHE A 447 23.32 21.12 -2.96
C PHE A 447 22.37 22.02 -2.19
N HIS A 448 22.41 23.31 -2.50
CA HIS A 448 21.46 24.28 -2.00
C HIS A 448 21.00 25.18 -3.13
N TYR A 449 19.70 25.37 -3.27
CA TYR A 449 19.09 26.33 -4.19
C TYR A 449 18.09 27.19 -3.43
N ALA A 450 18.25 28.48 -3.49
CA ALA A 450 17.27 29.48 -3.04
C ALA A 450 17.52 30.79 -3.80
N ASP A 451 16.48 31.61 -3.94
CA ASP A 451 16.57 32.97 -4.51
C ASP A 451 17.31 33.02 -5.88
N ASN A 452 17.06 32.04 -6.74
CA ASN A 452 17.68 31.88 -8.06
C ASN A 452 19.20 31.66 -8.03
N GLN A 453 19.76 31.29 -6.90
CA GLN A 453 21.16 30.94 -6.72
C GLN A 453 21.32 29.46 -6.35
N VAL A 454 22.25 28.81 -7.00
CA VAL A 454 22.70 27.45 -6.71
C VAL A 454 24.03 27.52 -5.97
N GLU A 455 24.14 26.82 -4.85
CA GLU A 455 25.39 26.52 -4.18
C GLU A 455 25.60 25.00 -4.24
N LEU A 456 26.63 24.57 -4.96
CA LEU A 456 26.99 23.17 -5.12
C LEU A 456 28.40 22.96 -4.54
N ASN A 457 28.49 22.20 -3.45
CA ASN A 457 29.74 21.92 -2.75
C ASN A 457 30.55 23.20 -2.42
N GLY A 458 29.85 24.25 -1.97
CA GLY A 458 30.46 25.55 -1.63
C GLY A 458 30.66 26.51 -2.80
N ASN A 459 30.46 26.07 -4.05
CA ASN A 459 30.55 26.92 -5.23
C ASN A 459 29.19 27.54 -5.57
N LYS A 460 29.15 28.90 -5.60
CA LYS A 460 27.92 29.63 -5.90
C LYS A 460 27.85 29.98 -7.38
N MET A 461 26.69 29.77 -8.00
CA MET A 461 26.43 30.09 -9.40
C MET A 461 24.95 30.44 -9.60
N SER A 462 24.62 31.06 -10.73
CA SER A 462 23.20 31.23 -11.10
C SER A 462 22.59 29.91 -11.52
N LEU A 463 21.26 29.79 -11.39
CA LEU A 463 20.51 28.59 -11.85
C LEU A 463 20.76 28.36 -13.35
N GLN A 464 20.82 29.43 -14.16
CA GLN A 464 21.08 29.32 -15.60
C GLN A 464 22.48 28.74 -15.88
N ALA A 465 23.50 29.17 -15.15
CA ALA A 465 24.86 28.62 -15.27
C ALA A 465 24.91 27.14 -14.84
N PHE A 466 24.18 26.77 -13.80
CA PHE A 466 24.06 25.38 -13.35
C PHE A 466 23.45 24.50 -14.43
N ILE A 467 22.29 24.89 -14.97
CA ILE A 467 21.60 24.12 -16.04
C ILE A 467 22.47 24.07 -17.30
N GLY A 468 23.11 25.20 -17.68
CA GLY A 468 23.97 25.27 -18.84
C GLY A 468 25.24 24.39 -18.73
N GLY A 469 25.74 24.19 -17.51
CA GLY A 469 26.87 23.29 -17.26
C GLY A 469 26.60 21.83 -17.57
N PHE A 470 25.35 21.38 -17.50
CA PHE A 470 24.92 20.04 -17.89
C PHE A 470 24.53 19.94 -19.38
N ALA A 471 24.17 21.07 -20.02
CA ALA A 471 23.83 21.12 -21.45
C ALA A 471 25.06 21.22 -22.37
N GLY A 472 26.26 21.47 -21.81
CA GLY A 472 27.46 21.74 -22.57
C GLY A 472 28.13 20.58 -23.31
N ASP A 473 27.64 19.35 -23.20
CA ASP A 473 28.13 18.17 -23.94
C ASP A 473 27.21 17.73 -25.10
N ALA A 474 26.14 18.47 -25.41
CA ALA A 474 25.43 18.30 -26.67
C ALA A 474 26.21 19.04 -27.78
N PRO A 475 26.63 18.35 -28.88
CA PRO A 475 27.30 19.06 -29.97
C PRO A 475 26.33 20.09 -30.54
N VAL A 476 26.69 21.38 -30.35
CA VAL A 476 26.02 22.49 -31.04
C VAL A 476 26.33 22.29 -32.52
N THR A 477 25.39 21.79 -33.29
CA THR A 477 25.43 21.90 -34.74
C THR A 477 25.35 23.39 -35.05
N GLU A 478 26.52 23.99 -35.26
CA GLU A 478 26.65 25.33 -35.88
C GLU A 478 25.84 25.31 -37.18
N ALA A 479 24.74 26.05 -37.19
CA ALA A 479 24.03 26.36 -38.43
C ALA A 479 25.00 27.10 -39.36
N ALA A 480 25.33 26.51 -40.50
CA ALA A 480 26.11 27.10 -41.52
C ALA A 480 25.55 28.48 -41.90
N PRO A 481 26.41 29.53 -42.11
CA PRO A 481 25.92 30.86 -42.48
C PRO A 481 25.23 30.80 -43.86
N GLU A 482 23.98 31.28 -43.91
CA GLU A 482 23.27 31.52 -45.19
C GLU A 482 24.08 32.42 -46.07
N GLN A 483 24.51 31.93 -47.24
CA GLN A 483 25.09 32.75 -48.29
C GLN A 483 23.95 33.59 -48.93
N PRO A 484 24.16 34.89 -49.14
CA PRO A 484 23.17 35.73 -49.81
C PRO A 484 22.98 35.30 -51.26
N ALA A 485 21.73 35.09 -51.65
CA ALA A 485 21.33 34.82 -53.03
C ALA A 485 21.81 35.97 -53.95
N GLN A 486 22.69 35.66 -54.91
CA GLN A 486 23.01 36.55 -56.04
C GLN A 486 21.88 36.43 -57.08
N CYS A 487 21.24 37.57 -57.35
CA CYS A 487 20.38 37.75 -58.51
C CYS A 487 21.19 37.64 -59.81
N HIS A 488 20.78 36.78 -60.69
CA HIS A 488 20.82 36.99 -62.15
C HIS A 488 19.60 36.32 -62.80
#